data_003411c544c65ecb02ad8fd4d91c6063
#
_entry.id   003411c544c65ecb02ad8fd4d91c6063
#
_cell.length_a   1.000
_cell.length_b   1.000
_cell.length_c   1.000
_cell.angle_alpha   90.00
_cell.angle_beta   90.00
_cell.angle_gamma   90.00
#
_symmetry.space_group_name_H-M   'P 1'
#
loop_
_entity.id
_entity.type
_entity.pdbx_description
1 polymer ?
#
loop_
_entity_poly.entity_id
_entity_poly.type
_entity_poly.pdbx_seq_one_letter_code
_entity_poly.pdbx_strand_id
1 'polypeptide(L)'
;MSILIRGGTVVTADQSLRADVYCSDGVIKAVGPDLAVPSGAGVVEAGGQYVMPGGIDPHTHMELPFMGTVASEDFFSGTAAALAGGTTMIIDFVIPNPKQPLLEAYDAWRGWAEKACADYSFHVAVTWWSEQVHKDMGVLTKERGVNSFKHFMAYKNAIMADDEVLVNSFTRARELGAICTVHAENGELVFHLQQQLIKAGITGPEGHPLSRPPEVEGEAANRAIRIAEVINVPVYIVHNSCRESLQAITRARSEGQRVYGEVLAGHLLIDDGVYLNPDWDTAAAHVMSPPFRPKGHQEALWQGLQSGNLQTTATDHCCFCAPQKAMGRNDFTKIPNGTGGVEDRMSVLWHHGVGTGRLTPNEFVRVTSTNAAQIFNIYPRKGSVSVGADADLVVWDPKASRTISAKTHHQKVDYNIFEGMTVTGLASHTISQGKLVWTDGKLNVQRGAGRYISRPTFPSVYGALNRQAELKRPRSVQREAVR
;
A
#
# COMPACT_ATOMS: atom_id res chain seq x y z
N MET A 1 20.15 23.05 -2.06
CA MET A 1 19.84 23.18 -0.60
C MET A 1 20.46 21.99 0.09
N SER A 2 21.14 22.21 1.22
CA SER A 2 21.82 21.15 1.96
C SER A 2 21.38 21.12 3.41
N ILE A 3 21.36 19.92 4.01
CA ILE A 3 20.94 19.66 5.38
C ILE A 3 21.83 18.59 6.00
N LEU A 4 22.23 18.79 7.25
CA LEU A 4 22.90 17.78 8.08
C LEU A 4 21.97 17.35 9.20
N ILE A 5 21.65 16.06 9.27
CA ILE A 5 20.95 15.46 10.40
C ILE A 5 22.03 14.91 11.33
N ARG A 6 22.10 15.41 12.56
CA ARG A 6 23.24 15.17 13.46
C ARG A 6 22.84 14.43 14.74
N GLY A 7 23.70 13.50 15.16
CA GLY A 7 23.65 12.87 16.48
C GLY A 7 22.52 11.86 16.68
N GLY A 8 21.83 11.45 15.60
CA GLY A 8 20.77 10.45 15.65
C GLY A 8 21.26 9.01 15.62
N THR A 9 20.33 8.07 15.79
CA THR A 9 20.57 6.66 15.48
C THR A 9 19.95 6.36 14.11
N VAL A 10 20.79 6.14 13.11
CA VAL A 10 20.33 5.69 11.78
C VAL A 10 19.84 4.28 11.88
N VAL A 11 18.58 4.03 11.46
CA VAL A 11 17.94 2.72 11.46
C VAL A 11 17.54 2.37 10.04
N THR A 12 18.11 1.27 9.54
CA THR A 12 17.74 0.64 8.26
C THR A 12 17.02 -0.68 8.51
N ALA A 13 16.61 -1.38 7.47
CA ALA A 13 16.00 -2.70 7.60
C ALA A 13 16.94 -3.76 8.23
N ASP A 14 18.26 -3.52 8.20
CA ASP A 14 19.26 -4.54 8.54
C ASP A 14 20.16 -4.13 9.72
N GLN A 15 20.31 -2.85 9.99
CA GLN A 15 21.24 -2.36 11.03
C GLN A 15 20.78 -1.06 11.67
N SER A 16 21.28 -0.82 12.87
CA SER A 16 21.15 0.44 13.59
C SER A 16 22.55 0.92 14.01
N LEU A 17 22.89 2.18 13.70
CA LEU A 17 24.18 2.75 14.04
C LEU A 17 24.05 4.24 14.38
N ARG A 18 24.88 4.73 15.29
CA ARG A 18 24.95 6.16 15.57
C ARG A 18 25.74 6.84 14.46
N ALA A 19 25.07 7.71 13.70
CA ALA A 19 25.69 8.41 12.58
C ALA A 19 24.94 9.69 12.26
N ASP A 20 25.65 10.62 11.63
CA ASP A 20 25.10 11.80 10.99
C ASP A 20 24.76 11.47 9.53
N VAL A 21 23.79 12.18 8.96
CA VAL A 21 23.38 12.06 7.56
C VAL A 21 23.44 13.42 6.89
N TYR A 22 24.32 13.57 5.91
CA TYR A 22 24.42 14.78 5.12
C TYR A 22 23.71 14.62 3.78
N CYS A 23 22.81 15.55 3.48
CA CYS A 23 22.04 15.59 2.24
C CYS A 23 22.32 16.90 1.49
N SER A 24 22.48 16.81 0.19
CA SER A 24 22.57 17.96 -0.72
C SER A 24 21.98 17.61 -2.07
N ASP A 25 21.34 18.60 -2.71
CA ASP A 25 20.74 18.47 -4.03
C ASP A 25 19.74 17.29 -4.15
N GLY A 26 18.99 17.08 -3.08
CA GLY A 26 17.95 16.06 -3.02
C GLY A 26 18.42 14.62 -2.84
N VAL A 27 19.73 14.39 -2.59
CA VAL A 27 20.31 13.07 -2.38
C VAL A 27 21.17 13.01 -1.12
N ILE A 28 21.32 11.82 -0.55
CA ILE A 28 22.23 11.56 0.56
C ILE A 28 23.66 11.54 0.04
N LYS A 29 24.51 12.41 0.58
CA LYS A 29 25.92 12.54 0.16
C LYS A 29 26.91 11.86 1.09
N ALA A 30 26.59 11.80 2.39
CA ALA A 30 27.45 11.13 3.37
C ALA A 30 26.59 10.56 4.53
N VAL A 31 27.05 9.42 5.06
CA VAL A 31 26.54 8.82 6.29
C VAL A 31 27.77 8.39 7.09
N GLY A 32 27.91 8.88 8.31
CA GLY A 32 29.07 8.55 9.16
C GLY A 32 29.05 9.31 10.48
N PRO A 33 29.92 8.95 11.41
CA PRO A 33 30.02 9.65 12.68
C PRO A 33 30.66 11.03 12.49
N ASP A 34 30.27 11.99 13.32
CA ASP A 34 30.90 13.31 13.51
C ASP A 34 31.19 14.06 12.18
N LEU A 35 30.23 14.11 11.28
CA LEU A 35 30.36 14.80 10.01
C LEU A 35 30.50 16.31 10.26
N ALA A 36 31.50 16.96 9.63
CA ALA A 36 31.61 18.39 9.65
C ALA A 36 30.40 19.08 9.01
N VAL A 37 29.90 20.15 9.61
CA VAL A 37 28.79 20.94 9.05
C VAL A 37 29.30 21.71 7.82
N PRO A 38 28.82 21.40 6.59
CA PRO A 38 29.24 22.19 5.43
C PRO A 38 28.71 23.62 5.50
N SER A 39 29.48 24.58 4.97
CA SER A 39 29.05 25.98 4.95
C SER A 39 27.69 26.14 4.27
N GLY A 40 26.76 26.83 4.95
CA GLY A 40 25.41 27.08 4.46
C GLY A 40 24.43 25.90 4.57
N ALA A 41 24.82 24.78 5.17
CA ALA A 41 23.91 23.69 5.44
C ALA A 41 23.02 23.99 6.66
N GLY A 42 21.71 23.69 6.54
CA GLY A 42 20.83 23.62 7.71
C GLY A 42 21.22 22.43 8.59
N VAL A 43 20.94 22.50 9.89
CA VAL A 43 21.19 21.39 10.83
C VAL A 43 19.91 20.98 11.50
N VAL A 44 19.67 19.67 11.55
CA VAL A 44 18.61 19.04 12.35
C VAL A 44 19.28 18.22 13.44
N GLU A 45 19.05 18.59 14.70
CA GLU A 45 19.55 17.85 15.84
C GLU A 45 18.63 16.65 16.13
N ALA A 46 19.17 15.45 15.95
CA ALA A 46 18.45 14.20 16.12
C ALA A 46 18.91 13.40 17.36
N GLY A 47 19.55 14.06 18.32
CA GLY A 47 20.03 13.43 19.55
C GLY A 47 18.92 12.69 20.30
N GLY A 48 19.07 11.38 20.52
CA GLY A 48 18.07 10.53 21.17
C GLY A 48 16.89 10.11 20.27
N GLN A 49 16.92 10.47 18.99
CA GLN A 49 15.91 10.11 18.00
C GLN A 49 16.48 9.14 16.96
N TYR A 50 15.59 8.52 16.19
CA TYR A 50 15.97 7.67 15.06
C TYR A 50 15.93 8.45 13.75
N VAL A 51 16.85 8.13 12.84
CA VAL A 51 16.87 8.62 11.47
C VAL A 51 16.61 7.44 10.55
N MET A 52 15.46 7.43 9.90
CA MET A 52 14.98 6.30 9.09
C MET A 52 14.70 6.78 7.66
N PRO A 53 14.69 5.86 6.66
CA PRO A 53 14.14 6.21 5.36
C PRO A 53 12.67 6.60 5.54
N GLY A 54 12.20 7.57 4.80
CA GLY A 54 10.78 7.95 4.78
C GLY A 54 9.89 6.77 4.44
N GLY A 55 8.70 6.72 5.04
CA GLY A 55 7.72 5.68 4.76
C GLY A 55 7.33 5.67 3.28
N ILE A 56 7.03 4.48 2.76
CA ILE A 56 6.42 4.28 1.45
C ILE A 56 5.07 3.63 1.70
N ASP A 57 4.00 4.28 1.26
CA ASP A 57 2.66 3.69 1.29
C ASP A 57 2.34 3.14 -0.11
N PRO A 58 2.36 1.82 -0.30
CA PRO A 58 2.15 1.23 -1.61
C PRO A 58 0.67 1.11 -1.99
N HIS A 59 -0.27 1.70 -1.22
CA HIS A 59 -1.69 1.53 -1.45
C HIS A 59 -2.50 2.76 -1.04
N THR A 60 -2.79 3.63 -2.00
CA THR A 60 -3.64 4.81 -1.82
C THR A 60 -4.57 5.02 -3.01
N HIS A 61 -5.65 5.79 -2.80
CA HIS A 61 -6.68 6.11 -3.80
C HIS A 61 -7.06 7.59 -3.71
N MET A 62 -6.16 8.47 -4.16
CA MET A 62 -6.42 9.92 -4.18
C MET A 62 -7.34 10.30 -5.34
N GLU A 63 -8.31 11.16 -5.08
CA GLU A 63 -9.28 11.65 -6.10
C GLU A 63 -10.03 10.53 -6.84
N LEU A 64 -10.15 9.35 -6.25
CA LEU A 64 -10.78 8.20 -6.90
C LEU A 64 -12.28 8.43 -7.12
N PRO A 65 -12.78 8.42 -8.38
CA PRO A 65 -14.20 8.30 -8.65
C PRO A 65 -14.66 6.88 -8.34
N PHE A 66 -15.51 6.72 -7.31
CA PHE A 66 -15.92 5.40 -6.85
C PHE A 66 -17.34 5.40 -6.26
N MET A 67 -18.15 4.40 -6.57
CA MET A 67 -19.49 4.19 -6.03
C MET A 67 -20.39 5.45 -6.11
N GLY A 68 -20.31 6.22 -7.20
CA GLY A 68 -21.16 7.39 -7.45
C GLY A 68 -20.70 8.69 -6.79
N THR A 69 -19.51 8.70 -6.20
CA THR A 69 -18.87 9.88 -5.61
C THR A 69 -17.39 9.93 -5.95
N VAL A 70 -16.64 10.86 -5.36
CA VAL A 70 -15.18 10.98 -5.51
C VAL A 70 -14.57 11.03 -4.12
N ALA A 71 -13.45 10.31 -3.93
CA ALA A 71 -12.70 10.36 -2.68
C ALA A 71 -12.41 11.82 -2.27
N SER A 72 -12.57 12.14 -0.99
CA SER A 72 -12.48 13.51 -0.46
C SER A 72 -11.05 14.07 -0.47
N GLU A 73 -10.04 13.20 -0.47
CA GLU A 73 -8.63 13.58 -0.59
C GLU A 73 -8.24 13.80 -2.05
N ASP A 74 -7.58 14.93 -2.32
CA ASP A 74 -6.85 15.12 -3.57
C ASP A 74 -5.36 14.74 -3.39
N PHE A 75 -4.62 14.66 -4.51
CA PHE A 75 -3.19 14.34 -4.46
C PHE A 75 -2.37 15.35 -3.65
N PHE A 76 -2.80 16.61 -3.53
CA PHE A 76 -2.11 17.57 -2.67
C PHE A 76 -2.39 17.29 -1.20
N SER A 77 -3.66 17.25 -0.79
CA SER A 77 -4.03 17.07 0.62
C SER A 77 -3.59 15.72 1.17
N GLY A 78 -3.80 14.63 0.42
CA GLY A 78 -3.40 13.30 0.86
C GLY A 78 -1.88 13.12 0.95
N THR A 79 -1.10 13.66 0.00
CA THR A 79 0.37 13.61 0.10
C THR A 79 0.92 14.56 1.17
N ALA A 80 0.24 15.67 1.47
CA ALA A 80 0.60 16.52 2.61
C ALA A 80 0.39 15.78 3.95
N ALA A 81 -0.76 15.11 4.11
CA ALA A 81 -1.04 14.26 5.27
C ALA A 81 -0.03 13.10 5.39
N ALA A 82 0.36 12.47 4.28
CA ALA A 82 1.41 11.46 4.25
C ALA A 82 2.74 11.99 4.81
N LEU A 83 3.17 13.17 4.36
CA LEU A 83 4.40 13.81 4.84
C LEU A 83 4.32 14.17 6.33
N ALA A 84 3.18 14.61 6.85
CA ALA A 84 2.97 14.86 8.27
C ALA A 84 3.14 13.58 9.10
N GLY A 85 2.74 12.42 8.56
CA GLY A 85 2.92 11.10 9.17
C GLY A 85 4.30 10.46 8.98
N GLY A 86 5.24 11.09 8.25
CA GLY A 86 6.57 10.52 7.97
C GLY A 86 6.62 9.64 6.71
N THR A 87 5.55 9.59 5.91
CA THR A 87 5.51 8.89 4.63
C THR A 87 5.89 9.84 3.50
N THR A 88 6.97 9.55 2.77
CA THR A 88 7.55 10.43 1.74
C THR A 88 7.23 10.02 0.31
N MET A 89 6.63 8.85 0.14
CA MET A 89 6.21 8.34 -1.16
C MET A 89 4.92 7.54 -1.05
N ILE A 90 4.06 7.68 -2.04
CA ILE A 90 2.86 6.84 -2.22
C ILE A 90 2.93 6.10 -3.56
N ILE A 91 2.25 4.95 -3.65
CA ILE A 91 1.95 4.31 -4.92
C ILE A 91 0.43 4.20 -5.02
N ASP A 92 -0.15 5.03 -5.88
CA ASP A 92 -1.59 5.15 -6.04
C ASP A 92 -2.13 4.22 -7.13
N PHE A 93 -3.43 4.04 -7.21
CA PHE A 93 -4.06 3.13 -8.17
C PHE A 93 -4.83 3.88 -9.25
N VAL A 94 -4.40 3.75 -10.49
CA VAL A 94 -5.18 4.13 -11.68
C VAL A 94 -6.23 3.05 -11.90
N ILE A 95 -7.50 3.41 -11.83
CA ILE A 95 -8.62 2.47 -11.99
C ILE A 95 -9.47 2.90 -13.19
N PRO A 96 -9.24 2.33 -14.39
CA PRO A 96 -10.04 2.62 -15.57
C PRO A 96 -11.47 2.11 -15.39
N ASN A 97 -12.42 2.83 -15.95
CA ASN A 97 -13.78 2.34 -16.11
C ASN A 97 -13.80 1.11 -17.04
N PRO A 98 -14.82 0.23 -16.97
CA PRO A 98 -14.99 -0.85 -17.93
C PRO A 98 -14.93 -0.34 -19.37
N LYS A 99 -14.10 -0.97 -20.20
CA LYS A 99 -13.83 -0.62 -21.61
C LYS A 99 -13.08 0.70 -21.84
N GLN A 100 -12.66 1.42 -20.82
CA GLN A 100 -11.78 2.57 -20.96
C GLN A 100 -10.35 2.10 -21.26
N PRO A 101 -9.65 2.69 -22.24
CA PRO A 101 -8.23 2.41 -22.49
C PRO A 101 -7.38 2.71 -21.24
N LEU A 102 -6.39 1.84 -20.94
CA LEU A 102 -5.54 2.01 -19.77
C LEU A 102 -4.71 3.28 -19.83
N LEU A 103 -4.25 3.66 -21.02
CA LEU A 103 -3.45 4.88 -21.24
C LEU A 103 -4.28 6.14 -20.98
N GLU A 104 -5.54 6.18 -21.39
CA GLU A 104 -6.44 7.32 -21.12
C GLU A 104 -6.63 7.52 -19.62
N ALA A 105 -6.93 6.45 -18.88
CA ALA A 105 -7.04 6.51 -17.45
C ALA A 105 -5.71 6.93 -16.78
N TYR A 106 -4.59 6.36 -17.22
CA TYR A 106 -3.27 6.73 -16.72
C TYR A 106 -2.97 8.22 -16.91
N ASP A 107 -3.24 8.77 -18.09
CA ASP A 107 -2.97 10.19 -18.39
C ASP A 107 -3.85 11.10 -17.51
N ALA A 108 -5.11 10.72 -17.21
CA ALA A 108 -5.98 11.44 -16.29
C ALA A 108 -5.38 11.48 -14.87
N TRP A 109 -4.98 10.32 -14.31
CA TRP A 109 -4.33 10.25 -13.00
C TRP A 109 -3.01 11.02 -12.94
N ARG A 110 -2.22 10.96 -14.02
CA ARG A 110 -0.99 11.76 -14.12
C ARG A 110 -1.28 13.26 -14.01
N GLY A 111 -2.33 13.74 -14.69
CA GLY A 111 -2.76 15.14 -14.60
C GLY A 111 -3.23 15.51 -13.19
N TRP A 112 -4.01 14.64 -12.53
CA TRP A 112 -4.45 14.89 -11.14
C TRP A 112 -3.27 14.92 -10.17
N ALA A 113 -2.29 14.05 -10.36
CA ALA A 113 -1.14 13.93 -9.47
C ALA A 113 -0.07 15.03 -9.64
N GLU A 114 -0.17 15.91 -10.63
CA GLU A 114 0.74 17.06 -10.78
C GLU A 114 0.76 17.99 -9.55
N LYS A 115 -0.30 17.97 -8.75
CA LYS A 115 -0.42 18.74 -7.52
C LYS A 115 0.23 18.08 -6.29
N ALA A 116 0.67 16.83 -6.37
CA ALA A 116 1.26 16.10 -5.24
C ALA A 116 2.48 16.83 -4.66
N CYS A 117 2.66 16.77 -3.35
CA CYS A 117 3.80 17.35 -2.66
C CYS A 117 4.79 16.29 -2.12
N ALA A 118 4.40 15.02 -2.03
CA ALA A 118 5.31 13.89 -1.85
C ALA A 118 5.54 13.16 -3.19
N ASP A 119 6.61 12.40 -3.28
CA ASP A 119 6.90 11.58 -4.46
C ASP A 119 5.82 10.50 -4.64
N TYR A 120 5.51 10.13 -5.88
CA TYR A 120 4.44 9.19 -6.17
C TYR A 120 4.73 8.32 -7.38
N SER A 121 4.02 7.19 -7.47
CA SER A 121 4.00 6.30 -8.63
C SER A 121 2.61 5.68 -8.77
N PHE A 122 2.40 4.78 -9.76
CA PHE A 122 1.10 4.18 -10.00
C PHE A 122 1.15 2.67 -10.18
N HIS A 123 0.18 1.97 -9.59
CA HIS A 123 -0.32 0.70 -10.11
C HIS A 123 -1.41 1.01 -11.13
N VAL A 124 -1.54 0.21 -12.19
CA VAL A 124 -2.63 0.37 -13.16
C VAL A 124 -3.54 -0.84 -13.13
N ALA A 125 -4.83 -0.61 -12.93
CA ALA A 125 -5.79 -1.69 -12.86
C ALA A 125 -6.17 -2.21 -14.25
N VAL A 126 -6.36 -3.53 -14.34
CA VAL A 126 -6.89 -4.24 -15.50
C VAL A 126 -8.28 -4.78 -15.12
N THR A 127 -9.32 -4.06 -15.53
CA THR A 127 -10.72 -4.34 -15.21
C THR A 127 -11.48 -5.05 -16.34
N TRP A 128 -10.84 -5.25 -17.47
CA TRP A 128 -11.36 -5.90 -18.67
C TRP A 128 -10.21 -6.33 -19.56
N TRP A 129 -10.48 -7.15 -20.60
CA TRP A 129 -9.43 -7.64 -21.50
C TRP A 129 -9.77 -7.40 -22.98
N SER A 130 -8.76 -7.00 -23.74
CA SER A 130 -8.80 -6.88 -25.20
C SER A 130 -7.37 -6.74 -25.76
N GLU A 131 -7.24 -6.76 -27.09
CA GLU A 131 -5.99 -6.46 -27.76
C GLU A 131 -5.46 -5.05 -27.44
N GLN A 132 -6.35 -4.08 -27.19
CA GLN A 132 -5.96 -2.73 -26.78
C GLN A 132 -5.34 -2.75 -25.39
N VAL A 133 -5.93 -3.45 -24.41
CA VAL A 133 -5.36 -3.61 -23.06
C VAL A 133 -3.98 -4.26 -23.11
N HIS A 134 -3.83 -5.30 -23.94
CA HIS A 134 -2.55 -5.97 -24.15
C HIS A 134 -1.47 -4.98 -24.66
N LYS A 135 -1.81 -4.10 -25.61
CA LYS A 135 -0.89 -3.07 -26.13
C LYS A 135 -0.59 -1.99 -25.09
N ASP A 136 -1.62 -1.48 -24.41
CA ASP A 136 -1.49 -0.44 -23.39
C ASP A 136 -0.59 -0.88 -22.24
N MET A 137 -0.71 -2.12 -21.74
CA MET A 137 0.20 -2.68 -20.76
C MET A 137 1.66 -2.61 -21.22
N GLY A 138 1.91 -2.85 -22.51
CA GLY A 138 3.25 -2.75 -23.10
C GLY A 138 3.80 -1.32 -23.07
N VAL A 139 3.01 -0.33 -23.44
CA VAL A 139 3.38 1.10 -23.41
C VAL A 139 3.58 1.56 -21.96
N LEU A 140 2.65 1.25 -21.07
CA LEU A 140 2.74 1.59 -19.64
C LEU A 140 4.04 1.08 -19.02
N THR A 141 4.44 -0.15 -19.33
CA THR A 141 5.66 -0.73 -18.77
C THR A 141 6.92 -0.14 -19.38
N LYS A 142 7.00 -0.03 -20.71
CA LYS A 142 8.22 0.33 -21.43
C LYS A 142 8.48 1.82 -21.45
N GLU A 143 7.43 2.65 -21.48
CA GLU A 143 7.54 4.09 -21.71
C GLU A 143 7.11 4.92 -20.51
N ARG A 144 6.20 4.42 -19.68
CA ARG A 144 5.64 5.16 -18.53
C ARG A 144 6.21 4.71 -17.17
N GLY A 145 7.01 3.64 -17.14
CA GLY A 145 7.63 3.15 -15.91
C GLY A 145 6.65 2.52 -14.90
N VAL A 146 5.59 1.91 -15.40
CA VAL A 146 4.65 1.12 -14.60
C VAL A 146 5.09 -0.34 -14.62
N ASN A 147 5.42 -0.90 -13.47
CA ASN A 147 5.88 -2.29 -13.34
C ASN A 147 4.90 -3.19 -12.57
N SER A 148 3.70 -2.71 -12.29
CA SER A 148 2.70 -3.46 -11.53
C SER A 148 1.30 -3.20 -12.03
N PHE A 149 0.51 -4.28 -12.18
CA PHE A 149 -0.87 -4.23 -12.67
C PHE A 149 -1.83 -4.77 -11.61
N LYS A 150 -2.91 -4.03 -11.33
CA LYS A 150 -3.91 -4.35 -10.29
C LYS A 150 -5.09 -5.10 -10.88
N HIS A 151 -5.60 -6.07 -10.11
CA HIS A 151 -6.80 -6.84 -10.43
C HIS A 151 -7.74 -6.84 -9.24
N PHE A 152 -9.03 -6.67 -9.49
CA PHE A 152 -10.08 -6.77 -8.49
C PHE A 152 -10.87 -8.05 -8.72
N MET A 153 -10.84 -9.00 -7.79
CA MET A 153 -11.66 -10.21 -7.87
C MET A 153 -13.05 -10.01 -7.25
N ALA A 154 -13.31 -8.82 -6.69
CA ALA A 154 -14.61 -8.36 -6.18
C ALA A 154 -15.21 -7.26 -7.05
N TYR A 155 -16.32 -6.66 -6.59
CA TYR A 155 -17.07 -5.59 -7.27
C TYR A 155 -17.72 -6.06 -8.58
N LYS A 156 -18.49 -7.18 -8.47
CA LYS A 156 -19.26 -7.74 -9.58
C LYS A 156 -20.13 -6.67 -10.25
N ASN A 157 -20.23 -6.74 -11.59
CA ASN A 157 -20.91 -5.78 -12.47
C ASN A 157 -20.29 -4.36 -12.50
N ALA A 158 -19.10 -4.16 -11.89
CA ALA A 158 -18.36 -2.91 -11.93
C ALA A 158 -16.95 -3.14 -12.48
N ILE A 159 -15.98 -3.38 -11.63
CA ILE A 159 -14.54 -3.51 -11.98
C ILE A 159 -13.97 -4.92 -11.75
N MET A 160 -14.83 -5.91 -11.50
CA MET A 160 -14.39 -7.28 -11.24
C MET A 160 -13.74 -7.90 -12.48
N ALA A 161 -12.51 -8.38 -12.30
CA ALA A 161 -11.80 -9.22 -13.25
C ALA A 161 -12.16 -10.69 -13.00
N ASP A 162 -12.67 -11.37 -14.01
CA ASP A 162 -12.87 -12.81 -13.98
C ASP A 162 -11.56 -13.59 -14.25
N ASP A 163 -11.62 -14.91 -14.21
CA ASP A 163 -10.44 -15.75 -14.41
C ASP A 163 -9.84 -15.59 -15.82
N GLU A 164 -10.63 -15.27 -16.84
CA GLU A 164 -10.13 -15.00 -18.19
C GLU A 164 -9.26 -13.74 -18.21
N VAL A 165 -9.75 -12.65 -17.61
CA VAL A 165 -8.99 -11.41 -17.46
C VAL A 165 -7.72 -11.63 -16.64
N LEU A 166 -7.79 -12.40 -15.54
CA LEU A 166 -6.63 -12.72 -14.72
C LEU A 166 -5.58 -13.50 -15.52
N VAL A 167 -5.96 -14.57 -16.21
CA VAL A 167 -5.03 -15.40 -16.98
C VAL A 167 -4.35 -14.61 -18.07
N ASN A 168 -5.10 -13.82 -18.84
CA ASN A 168 -4.56 -13.03 -19.94
C ASN A 168 -3.63 -11.92 -19.44
N SER A 169 -4.03 -11.17 -18.43
CA SER A 169 -3.22 -10.06 -17.92
C SER A 169 -1.99 -10.53 -17.14
N PHE A 170 -2.09 -11.64 -16.39
CA PHE A 170 -0.94 -12.26 -15.72
C PHE A 170 0.08 -12.77 -16.74
N THR A 171 -0.40 -13.40 -17.81
CA THR A 171 0.45 -13.83 -18.93
C THR A 171 1.17 -12.61 -19.54
N ARG A 172 0.43 -11.53 -19.78
CA ARG A 172 1.02 -10.30 -20.31
C ARG A 172 2.02 -9.65 -19.34
N ALA A 173 1.70 -9.59 -18.06
CA ALA A 173 2.62 -9.09 -17.04
C ALA A 173 3.90 -9.93 -16.98
N ARG A 174 3.78 -11.26 -17.12
CA ARG A 174 4.91 -12.18 -17.22
C ARG A 174 5.83 -11.86 -18.40
N GLU A 175 5.27 -11.58 -19.59
CA GLU A 175 6.03 -11.20 -20.79
C GLU A 175 6.75 -9.86 -20.62
N LEU A 176 6.11 -8.91 -19.94
CA LEU A 176 6.62 -7.56 -19.71
C LEU A 176 7.65 -7.48 -18.56
N GLY A 177 7.78 -8.53 -17.75
CA GLY A 177 8.61 -8.50 -16.55
C GLY A 177 8.01 -7.64 -15.44
N ALA A 178 6.68 -7.59 -15.32
CA ALA A 178 5.93 -6.84 -14.31
C ALA A 178 5.39 -7.76 -13.20
N ILE A 179 4.91 -7.19 -12.11
CA ILE A 179 4.24 -7.89 -11.00
C ILE A 179 2.73 -7.66 -11.05
N CYS A 180 1.95 -8.67 -10.65
CA CYS A 180 0.50 -8.54 -10.51
C CYS A 180 0.13 -8.26 -9.06
N THR A 181 -0.75 -7.28 -8.81
CA THR A 181 -1.33 -7.00 -7.49
C THR A 181 -2.82 -7.33 -7.51
N VAL A 182 -3.35 -7.91 -6.42
CA VAL A 182 -4.70 -8.49 -6.42
C VAL A 182 -5.46 -8.11 -5.16
N HIS A 183 -6.64 -7.47 -5.35
CA HIS A 183 -7.71 -7.41 -4.37
C HIS A 183 -8.43 -8.76 -4.40
N ALA A 184 -8.22 -9.55 -3.38
CA ALA A 184 -8.61 -10.95 -3.35
C ALA A 184 -9.84 -11.18 -2.46
N GLU A 185 -11.03 -10.89 -2.97
CA GLU A 185 -12.32 -11.33 -2.42
C GLU A 185 -13.15 -11.96 -3.54
N ASN A 186 -13.82 -13.09 -3.27
CA ASN A 186 -14.65 -13.76 -4.27
C ASN A 186 -15.93 -12.95 -4.54
N GLY A 187 -15.92 -12.19 -5.64
CA GLY A 187 -17.00 -11.27 -5.99
C GLY A 187 -18.34 -11.92 -6.24
N GLU A 188 -18.39 -13.18 -6.68
CA GLU A 188 -19.63 -13.93 -6.83
C GLU A 188 -20.29 -14.24 -5.48
N LEU A 189 -19.50 -14.71 -4.51
CA LEU A 189 -19.98 -14.99 -3.16
C LEU A 189 -20.38 -13.70 -2.43
N VAL A 190 -19.56 -12.64 -2.54
CA VAL A 190 -19.89 -11.32 -1.97
C VAL A 190 -21.24 -10.84 -2.49
N PHE A 191 -21.42 -10.82 -3.80
CA PHE A 191 -22.67 -10.38 -4.41
C PHE A 191 -23.87 -11.23 -3.97
N HIS A 192 -23.71 -12.55 -3.93
CA HIS A 192 -24.75 -13.46 -3.47
C HIS A 192 -25.17 -13.18 -2.02
N LEU A 193 -24.20 -13.04 -1.12
CA LEU A 193 -24.45 -12.75 0.29
C LEU A 193 -25.08 -11.37 0.49
N GLN A 194 -24.65 -10.34 -0.26
CA GLN A 194 -25.29 -9.03 -0.25
C GLN A 194 -26.78 -9.11 -0.57
N GLN A 195 -27.13 -9.84 -1.64
CA GLN A 195 -28.55 -10.02 -2.03
C GLN A 195 -29.36 -10.76 -0.95
N GLN A 196 -28.78 -11.75 -0.31
CA GLN A 196 -29.44 -12.48 0.79
C GLN A 196 -29.69 -11.58 2.00
N LEU A 197 -28.69 -10.79 2.42
CA LEU A 197 -28.78 -9.91 3.57
C LEU A 197 -29.82 -8.79 3.36
N ILE A 198 -29.79 -8.15 2.19
CA ILE A 198 -30.82 -7.13 1.84
C ILE A 198 -32.22 -7.74 1.85
N LYS A 199 -32.39 -8.93 1.27
CA LYS A 199 -33.69 -9.65 1.29
C LYS A 199 -34.15 -10.01 2.72
N ALA A 200 -33.19 -10.24 3.62
CA ALA A 200 -33.47 -10.49 5.04
C ALA A 200 -33.74 -9.21 5.86
N GLY A 201 -33.66 -8.02 5.24
CA GLY A 201 -33.89 -6.74 5.90
C GLY A 201 -32.66 -6.20 6.63
N ILE A 202 -31.47 -6.77 6.43
CA ILE A 202 -30.21 -6.28 6.98
C ILE A 202 -29.64 -5.24 5.99
N THR A 203 -29.81 -3.97 6.32
CA THR A 203 -29.48 -2.86 5.42
C THR A 203 -28.44 -1.89 5.98
N GLY A 204 -28.09 -2.03 7.26
CA GLY A 204 -27.11 -1.20 7.96
C GLY A 204 -25.66 -1.64 7.72
N PRO A 205 -24.67 -0.88 8.24
CA PRO A 205 -23.24 -1.16 8.10
C PRO A 205 -22.82 -2.57 8.54
N GLU A 206 -23.55 -3.19 9.48
CA GLU A 206 -23.34 -4.57 9.94
C GLU A 206 -23.48 -5.60 8.81
N GLY A 207 -24.25 -5.29 7.77
CA GLY A 207 -24.37 -6.15 6.59
C GLY A 207 -23.08 -6.25 5.78
N HIS A 208 -22.20 -5.26 5.89
CA HIS A 208 -20.96 -5.22 5.12
C HIS A 208 -20.01 -6.38 5.47
N PRO A 209 -19.56 -6.59 6.72
CA PRO A 209 -18.72 -7.73 7.08
C PRO A 209 -19.44 -9.07 6.91
N LEU A 210 -20.73 -9.14 7.15
CA LEU A 210 -21.52 -10.36 6.95
C LEU A 210 -21.57 -10.83 5.50
N SER A 211 -21.49 -9.89 4.54
CA SER A 211 -21.41 -10.21 3.11
C SER A 211 -20.01 -10.59 2.62
N ARG A 212 -18.99 -10.43 3.47
CA ARG A 212 -17.58 -10.58 3.14
C ARG A 212 -16.83 -11.40 4.21
N PRO A 213 -17.28 -12.64 4.52
CA PRO A 213 -16.61 -13.45 5.54
C PRO A 213 -15.16 -13.78 5.14
N PRO A 214 -14.30 -14.18 6.10
CA PRO A 214 -12.89 -14.47 5.85
C PRO A 214 -12.64 -15.51 4.75
N GLU A 215 -13.52 -16.48 4.61
CA GLU A 215 -13.45 -17.54 3.60
C GLU A 215 -13.50 -16.99 2.16
N VAL A 216 -14.24 -15.91 1.96
CA VAL A 216 -14.36 -15.21 0.67
C VAL A 216 -13.01 -14.61 0.23
N GLU A 217 -12.25 -14.09 1.19
CA GLU A 217 -10.91 -13.55 0.96
C GLU A 217 -9.89 -14.69 0.80
N GLY A 218 -9.92 -15.68 1.68
CA GLY A 218 -8.98 -16.82 1.64
C GLY A 218 -9.09 -17.64 0.36
N GLU A 219 -10.32 -17.88 -0.15
CA GLU A 219 -10.54 -18.56 -1.43
C GLU A 219 -9.93 -17.75 -2.59
N ALA A 220 -10.27 -16.48 -2.68
CA ALA A 220 -9.79 -15.62 -3.78
C ALA A 220 -8.27 -15.44 -3.76
N ALA A 221 -7.67 -15.24 -2.59
CA ALA A 221 -6.23 -15.17 -2.44
C ALA A 221 -5.55 -16.45 -2.93
N ASN A 222 -6.06 -17.61 -2.51
CA ASN A 222 -5.54 -18.89 -2.98
C ASN A 222 -5.70 -19.08 -4.49
N ARG A 223 -6.84 -18.70 -5.06
CA ARG A 223 -7.10 -18.82 -6.50
C ARG A 223 -6.16 -17.95 -7.31
N ALA A 224 -5.98 -16.68 -6.94
CA ALA A 224 -5.03 -15.78 -7.60
C ALA A 224 -3.60 -16.32 -7.53
N ILE A 225 -3.18 -16.83 -6.38
CA ILE A 225 -1.85 -17.45 -6.17
C ILE A 225 -1.66 -18.66 -7.07
N ARG A 226 -2.66 -19.55 -7.20
CA ARG A 226 -2.56 -20.74 -8.08
C ARG A 226 -2.54 -20.37 -9.56
N ILE A 227 -3.30 -19.36 -9.98
CA ILE A 227 -3.20 -18.83 -11.36
C ILE A 227 -1.78 -18.28 -11.61
N ALA A 228 -1.26 -17.46 -10.69
CA ALA A 228 0.08 -16.90 -10.79
C ALA A 228 1.17 -17.99 -10.82
N GLU A 229 1.01 -19.08 -10.07
CA GLU A 229 1.92 -20.22 -10.07
C GLU A 229 2.00 -20.90 -11.44
N VAL A 230 0.85 -21.19 -12.05
CA VAL A 230 0.78 -21.84 -13.36
C VAL A 230 1.41 -20.96 -14.45
N ILE A 231 1.14 -19.66 -14.40
CA ILE A 231 1.70 -18.67 -15.35
C ILE A 231 3.19 -18.38 -15.04
N ASN A 232 3.64 -18.68 -13.82
CA ASN A 232 4.99 -18.38 -13.32
C ASN A 232 5.26 -16.86 -13.28
N VAL A 233 4.35 -16.09 -12.68
CA VAL A 233 4.43 -14.64 -12.48
C VAL A 233 4.43 -14.30 -10.98
N PRO A 234 5.22 -13.32 -10.51
CA PRO A 234 5.13 -12.84 -9.14
C PRO A 234 3.77 -12.19 -8.88
N VAL A 235 3.19 -12.44 -7.70
CA VAL A 235 1.90 -11.87 -7.29
C VAL A 235 2.00 -11.22 -5.91
N TYR A 236 1.29 -10.12 -5.73
CA TYR A 236 1.20 -9.36 -4.50
C TYR A 236 -0.27 -9.24 -4.09
N ILE A 237 -0.62 -9.87 -2.98
CA ILE A 237 -1.96 -9.80 -2.41
C ILE A 237 -2.04 -8.56 -1.53
N VAL A 238 -2.85 -7.59 -1.93
CA VAL A 238 -3.01 -6.32 -1.20
C VAL A 238 -3.91 -6.53 0.03
N HIS A 239 -3.83 -5.64 1.01
CA HIS A 239 -4.73 -5.49 2.17
C HIS A 239 -5.25 -6.81 2.78
N ASN A 240 -4.36 -7.77 3.08
CA ASN A 240 -4.78 -9.01 3.75
C ASN A 240 -5.40 -8.68 5.11
N SER A 241 -6.62 -9.13 5.33
CA SER A 241 -7.37 -8.82 6.53
C SER A 241 -7.61 -10.03 7.44
N CYS A 242 -7.34 -11.25 6.96
CA CYS A 242 -7.72 -12.47 7.68
C CYS A 242 -6.62 -13.55 7.67
N ARG A 243 -6.78 -14.50 8.61
CA ARG A 243 -5.89 -15.68 8.74
C ARG A 243 -5.89 -16.54 7.48
N GLU A 244 -7.03 -16.70 6.83
CA GLU A 244 -7.25 -17.58 5.68
C GLU A 244 -6.42 -17.12 4.47
N SER A 245 -6.39 -15.82 4.21
CA SER A 245 -5.56 -15.21 3.17
C SER A 245 -4.06 -15.34 3.52
N LEU A 246 -3.67 -15.07 4.77
CA LEU A 246 -2.31 -15.25 5.25
C LEU A 246 -1.84 -16.70 5.10
N GLN A 247 -2.69 -17.69 5.38
CA GLN A 247 -2.36 -19.11 5.23
C GLN A 247 -2.07 -19.47 3.76
N ALA A 248 -2.85 -18.94 2.81
CA ALA A 248 -2.61 -19.15 1.39
C ALA A 248 -1.23 -18.58 0.96
N ILE A 249 -0.89 -17.38 1.41
CA ILE A 249 0.41 -16.74 1.15
C ILE A 249 1.54 -17.55 1.79
N THR A 250 1.41 -17.90 3.07
CA THR A 250 2.44 -18.64 3.82
C THR A 250 2.78 -19.97 3.14
N ARG A 251 1.75 -20.73 2.74
CA ARG A 251 1.92 -21.98 2.03
C ARG A 251 2.66 -21.78 0.71
N ALA A 252 2.20 -20.85 -0.13
CA ALA A 252 2.81 -20.60 -1.42
C ALA A 252 4.29 -20.18 -1.31
N ARG A 253 4.62 -19.35 -0.32
CA ARG A 253 6.00 -18.94 -0.04
C ARG A 253 6.86 -20.10 0.44
N SER A 254 6.34 -20.99 1.28
CA SER A 254 7.05 -22.21 1.72
C SER A 254 7.29 -23.22 0.58
N GLU A 255 6.46 -23.18 -0.45
CA GLU A 255 6.59 -23.93 -1.70
C GLU A 255 7.56 -23.25 -2.70
N GLY A 256 8.14 -22.09 -2.35
CA GLY A 256 9.12 -21.36 -3.16
C GLY A 256 8.53 -20.41 -4.19
N GLN A 257 7.24 -20.10 -4.13
CA GLN A 257 6.59 -19.14 -5.02
C GLN A 257 6.96 -17.69 -4.63
N ARG A 258 6.97 -16.79 -5.60
CA ARG A 258 7.17 -15.35 -5.40
C ARG A 258 5.82 -14.67 -5.12
N VAL A 259 5.33 -14.88 -3.91
CA VAL A 259 4.10 -14.28 -3.41
C VAL A 259 4.44 -13.28 -2.31
N TYR A 260 3.86 -12.11 -2.39
CA TYR A 260 3.99 -11.05 -1.40
C TYR A 260 2.63 -10.74 -0.81
N GLY A 261 2.62 -10.28 0.44
CA GLY A 261 1.42 -9.89 1.16
C GLY A 261 1.57 -8.53 1.84
N GLU A 262 0.51 -7.78 1.79
CA GLU A 262 0.33 -6.48 2.43
C GLU A 262 -0.70 -6.58 3.53
N VAL A 263 -0.52 -5.83 4.61
CA VAL A 263 -1.54 -5.66 5.64
C VAL A 263 -1.74 -4.18 5.95
N LEU A 264 -2.97 -3.77 6.20
CA LEU A 264 -3.27 -2.39 6.57
C LEU A 264 -3.13 -2.20 8.09
N ALA A 265 -2.70 -0.99 8.49
CA ALA A 265 -2.61 -0.62 9.90
C ALA A 265 -3.95 -0.82 10.64
N GLY A 266 -5.08 -0.51 9.99
CA GLY A 266 -6.41 -0.73 10.53
C GLY A 266 -6.73 -2.21 10.79
N HIS A 267 -6.41 -3.11 9.85
CA HIS A 267 -6.65 -4.55 10.00
C HIS A 267 -5.82 -5.22 11.11
N LEU A 268 -4.71 -4.60 11.52
CA LEU A 268 -3.90 -5.07 12.63
C LEU A 268 -4.50 -4.77 14.01
N LEU A 269 -5.47 -3.85 14.11
CA LEU A 269 -5.89 -3.28 15.40
C LEU A 269 -7.39 -3.26 15.60
N ILE A 270 -8.17 -3.01 14.56
CA ILE A 270 -9.61 -2.80 14.64
C ILE A 270 -10.31 -4.13 14.36
N ASP A 271 -11.30 -4.46 15.19
CA ASP A 271 -12.16 -5.64 14.99
C ASP A 271 -13.55 -5.25 14.46
N ASP A 272 -14.33 -6.24 14.06
CA ASP A 272 -15.65 -6.06 13.45
C ASP A 272 -16.73 -5.51 14.41
N GLY A 273 -16.44 -5.41 15.70
CA GLY A 273 -17.31 -4.76 16.67
C GLY A 273 -17.65 -3.31 16.32
N VAL A 274 -16.81 -2.65 15.53
CA VAL A 274 -17.05 -1.26 15.07
C VAL A 274 -18.32 -1.13 14.22
N TYR A 275 -18.71 -2.17 13.50
CA TYR A 275 -19.93 -2.18 12.68
C TYR A 275 -21.22 -2.31 13.50
N LEU A 276 -21.10 -2.71 14.78
CA LEU A 276 -22.22 -2.82 15.71
C LEU A 276 -22.42 -1.55 16.56
N ASN A 277 -21.68 -0.48 16.25
CA ASN A 277 -21.87 0.79 16.93
C ASN A 277 -23.29 1.32 16.70
N PRO A 278 -24.01 1.71 17.79
CA PRO A 278 -25.37 2.24 17.66
C PRO A 278 -25.47 3.56 16.88
N ASP A 279 -24.38 4.32 16.83
CA ASP A 279 -24.25 5.47 15.93
C ASP A 279 -23.91 5.00 14.52
N TRP A 280 -24.87 5.20 13.60
CA TRP A 280 -24.77 4.74 12.22
C TRP A 280 -23.55 5.38 11.49
N ASP A 281 -23.30 6.68 11.72
CA ASP A 281 -22.24 7.41 11.05
C ASP A 281 -20.86 6.88 11.49
N THR A 282 -20.71 6.55 12.77
CA THR A 282 -19.50 5.88 13.29
C THR A 282 -19.32 4.49 12.68
N ALA A 283 -20.38 3.68 12.62
CA ALA A 283 -20.28 2.35 12.01
C ALA A 283 -19.95 2.44 10.51
N ALA A 284 -20.61 3.34 9.77
CA ALA A 284 -20.39 3.56 8.35
C ALA A 284 -18.99 4.11 8.02
N ALA A 285 -18.41 4.91 8.93
CA ALA A 285 -17.04 5.42 8.81
C ALA A 285 -16.00 4.30 8.66
N HIS A 286 -16.27 3.12 9.23
CA HIS A 286 -15.39 1.95 9.17
C HIS A 286 -15.64 1.02 7.97
N VAL A 287 -16.63 1.33 7.11
CA VAL A 287 -16.92 0.50 5.93
C VAL A 287 -15.83 0.65 4.89
N MET A 288 -15.05 -0.43 4.70
CA MET A 288 -13.99 -0.59 3.71
C MET A 288 -13.92 -2.06 3.25
N SER A 289 -13.24 -2.35 2.16
CA SER A 289 -13.10 -3.71 1.64
C SER A 289 -11.66 -4.13 1.42
N PRO A 290 -11.21 -5.24 2.02
CA PRO A 290 -11.96 -6.14 2.92
C PRO A 290 -12.36 -5.45 4.23
N PRO A 291 -13.42 -5.92 4.92
CA PRO A 291 -13.85 -5.34 6.18
C PRO A 291 -12.89 -5.68 7.34
N PHE A 292 -13.02 -4.96 8.44
CA PHE A 292 -12.42 -5.36 9.71
C PHE A 292 -13.00 -6.71 10.15
N ARG A 293 -12.15 -7.55 10.75
CA ARG A 293 -12.44 -8.95 11.02
C ARG A 293 -12.73 -9.22 12.51
N PRO A 294 -13.40 -10.32 12.84
CA PRO A 294 -13.54 -10.78 14.21
C PRO A 294 -12.19 -10.85 14.93
N LYS A 295 -12.24 -10.77 16.26
CA LYS A 295 -11.04 -10.91 17.10
C LYS A 295 -10.28 -12.20 16.82
N GLY A 296 -8.95 -12.12 16.83
CA GLY A 296 -8.04 -13.22 16.55
C GLY A 296 -7.44 -13.21 15.15
N HIS A 297 -8.04 -12.54 14.19
CA HIS A 297 -7.40 -12.31 12.88
C HIS A 297 -6.24 -11.33 13.01
N GLN A 298 -6.38 -10.29 13.83
CA GLN A 298 -5.35 -9.28 14.10
C GLN A 298 -4.05 -9.90 14.57
N GLU A 299 -4.11 -10.82 15.52
CA GLU A 299 -2.92 -11.50 16.03
C GLU A 299 -2.25 -12.37 14.98
N ALA A 300 -3.03 -13.06 14.13
CA ALA A 300 -2.48 -13.81 13.01
C ALA A 300 -1.74 -12.89 12.00
N LEU A 301 -2.28 -11.70 11.72
CA LEU A 301 -1.64 -10.73 10.82
C LEU A 301 -0.34 -10.17 11.42
N TRP A 302 -0.29 -9.88 12.73
CA TRP A 302 0.94 -9.51 13.43
C TRP A 302 2.00 -10.62 13.33
N GLN A 303 1.61 -11.87 13.55
CA GLN A 303 2.50 -13.03 13.35
C GLN A 303 2.98 -13.13 11.89
N GLY A 304 2.12 -12.78 10.92
CA GLY A 304 2.48 -12.69 9.52
C GLY A 304 3.59 -11.67 9.23
N LEU A 305 3.54 -10.50 9.86
CA LEU A 305 4.60 -9.47 9.78
C LEU A 305 5.89 -9.95 10.45
N GLN A 306 5.81 -10.48 11.67
CA GLN A 306 6.96 -10.97 12.43
C GLN A 306 7.69 -12.11 11.73
N SER A 307 6.95 -13.05 11.12
CA SER A 307 7.52 -14.18 10.37
C SER A 307 8.00 -13.80 8.96
N GLY A 308 7.72 -12.58 8.49
CA GLY A 308 8.02 -12.14 7.12
C GLY A 308 7.13 -12.76 6.06
N ASN A 309 6.01 -13.38 6.41
CA ASN A 309 5.00 -13.86 5.47
C ASN A 309 4.11 -12.74 4.93
N LEU A 310 3.93 -11.65 5.69
CA LEU A 310 3.49 -10.36 5.20
C LEU A 310 4.70 -9.43 5.16
N GLN A 311 4.92 -8.76 4.03
CA GLN A 311 6.15 -8.01 3.80
C GLN A 311 5.97 -6.51 3.96
N THR A 312 4.77 -5.99 3.74
CA THR A 312 4.52 -4.55 3.71
C THR A 312 3.31 -4.18 4.53
N THR A 313 3.33 -2.94 4.99
CA THR A 313 2.17 -2.28 5.56
C THR A 313 1.74 -1.12 4.68
N ALA A 314 0.43 -0.92 4.57
CA ALA A 314 -0.17 0.15 3.77
C ALA A 314 -1.39 0.74 4.48
N THR A 315 -2.13 1.60 3.78
CA THR A 315 -3.34 2.23 4.32
C THR A 315 -4.61 1.91 3.56
N ASP A 316 -4.53 1.67 2.26
CA ASP A 316 -5.69 1.69 1.36
C ASP A 316 -6.48 3.00 1.53
N HIS A 317 -5.73 4.11 1.65
CA HIS A 317 -6.27 5.43 1.94
C HIS A 317 -7.23 5.88 0.83
N CYS A 318 -8.52 5.81 1.13
CA CYS A 318 -9.62 6.12 0.24
C CYS A 318 -10.75 6.77 1.05
N CYS A 319 -10.68 8.08 1.24
CA CYS A 319 -11.54 8.80 2.17
C CYS A 319 -12.88 9.19 1.55
N PHE A 320 -13.96 8.99 2.31
CA PHE A 320 -15.29 9.48 1.98
C PHE A 320 -15.89 10.08 3.26
N CYS A 321 -16.21 11.37 3.26
CA CYS A 321 -16.80 12.04 4.41
C CYS A 321 -18.18 11.47 4.79
N ALA A 322 -18.64 11.72 6.02
CA ALA A 322 -19.90 11.21 6.53
C ALA A 322 -21.11 11.45 5.60
N PRO A 323 -21.28 12.61 4.94
CA PRO A 323 -22.35 12.80 3.96
C PRO A 323 -22.27 11.87 2.76
N GLN A 324 -21.05 11.51 2.33
CA GLN A 324 -20.83 10.56 1.24
C GLN A 324 -21.15 9.12 1.69
N LYS A 325 -20.69 8.72 2.89
CA LYS A 325 -21.07 7.43 3.50
C LYS A 325 -22.59 7.29 3.63
N ALA A 326 -23.29 8.37 3.96
CA ALA A 326 -24.76 8.40 4.11
C ALA A 326 -25.53 8.09 2.82
N MET A 327 -24.90 8.05 1.65
CA MET A 327 -25.52 7.54 0.41
C MET A 327 -26.02 6.09 0.57
N GLY A 328 -25.39 5.32 1.45
CA GLY A 328 -25.78 3.93 1.77
C GLY A 328 -26.63 3.77 3.03
N ARG A 329 -27.26 4.83 3.55
CA ARG A 329 -28.00 4.78 4.84
C ARG A 329 -29.11 3.70 4.88
N ASN A 330 -29.76 3.43 3.76
CA ASN A 330 -30.81 2.43 3.65
C ASN A 330 -30.40 1.16 2.90
N ASP A 331 -29.12 1.06 2.50
CA ASP A 331 -28.58 -0.07 1.73
C ASP A 331 -27.05 -0.06 1.88
N PHE A 332 -26.55 -0.92 2.77
CA PHE A 332 -25.13 -0.97 3.07
C PHE A 332 -24.25 -1.22 1.84
N THR A 333 -24.81 -1.84 0.78
CA THR A 333 -24.05 -2.08 -0.46
C THR A 333 -23.72 -0.81 -1.23
N LYS A 334 -24.35 0.32 -0.85
CA LYS A 334 -24.14 1.66 -1.43
C LYS A 334 -23.28 2.58 -0.54
N ILE A 335 -22.83 2.12 0.62
CA ILE A 335 -21.88 2.89 1.43
C ILE A 335 -20.55 2.88 0.67
N PRO A 336 -20.00 4.03 0.26
CA PRO A 336 -18.69 4.08 -0.39
C PRO A 336 -17.62 3.43 0.50
N ASN A 337 -16.94 2.39 -0.04
CA ASN A 337 -15.96 1.61 0.71
C ASN A 337 -14.62 2.35 0.73
N GLY A 338 -14.09 2.59 1.91
CA GLY A 338 -12.78 3.19 2.10
C GLY A 338 -12.66 4.01 3.37
N THR A 339 -11.45 4.10 3.90
CA THR A 339 -11.11 4.80 5.14
C THR A 339 -9.84 5.64 4.96
N GLY A 340 -9.59 6.57 5.88
CA GLY A 340 -8.32 7.28 5.99
C GLY A 340 -7.26 6.46 6.74
N GLY A 341 -6.02 6.97 6.77
CA GLY A 341 -4.94 6.33 7.54
C GLY A 341 -3.52 6.73 7.14
N VAL A 342 -3.34 7.44 6.02
CA VAL A 342 -1.99 7.74 5.49
C VAL A 342 -1.13 8.56 6.45
N GLU A 343 -1.73 9.45 7.24
CA GLU A 343 -1.04 10.23 8.27
C GLU A 343 -0.72 9.40 9.51
N ASP A 344 -1.59 8.45 9.87
CA ASP A 344 -1.52 7.76 11.16
C ASP A 344 -0.75 6.44 11.09
N ARG A 345 -0.57 5.86 9.90
CA ARG A 345 0.04 4.54 9.68
C ARG A 345 1.33 4.34 10.46
N MET A 346 2.29 5.23 10.32
CA MET A 346 3.62 5.08 10.91
C MET A 346 3.55 5.12 12.45
N SER A 347 2.82 6.08 13.03
CA SER A 347 2.72 6.23 14.49
C SER A 347 1.92 5.10 15.14
N VAL A 348 0.86 4.64 14.50
CA VAL A 348 0.05 3.51 14.97
C VAL A 348 0.88 2.21 14.94
N LEU A 349 1.60 1.95 13.85
CA LEU A 349 2.48 0.78 13.74
C LEU A 349 3.68 0.85 14.69
N TRP A 350 4.24 2.03 14.93
CA TRP A 350 5.30 2.17 15.92
C TRP A 350 4.79 1.85 17.31
N HIS A 351 3.68 2.46 17.73
CA HIS A 351 3.12 2.25 19.07
C HIS A 351 2.77 0.78 19.34
N HIS A 352 2.02 0.15 18.43
CA HIS A 352 1.53 -1.21 18.61
C HIS A 352 2.51 -2.29 18.13
N GLY A 353 3.49 -1.95 17.32
CA GLY A 353 4.54 -2.86 16.86
C GLY A 353 5.80 -2.74 17.73
N VAL A 354 6.49 -1.60 17.62
CA VAL A 354 7.76 -1.40 18.33
C VAL A 354 7.55 -1.19 19.83
N GLY A 355 6.59 -0.36 20.19
CA GLY A 355 6.29 -0.05 21.60
C GLY A 355 5.85 -1.26 22.43
N THR A 356 5.30 -2.29 21.78
CA THR A 356 4.90 -3.54 22.46
C THR A 356 5.91 -4.69 22.29
N GLY A 357 7.01 -4.46 21.56
CA GLY A 357 8.03 -5.48 21.29
C GLY A 357 7.63 -6.52 20.22
N ARG A 358 6.53 -6.32 19.46
CA ARG A 358 6.18 -7.16 18.32
C ARG A 358 7.15 -7.00 17.16
N LEU A 359 7.66 -5.80 16.96
CA LEU A 359 8.63 -5.47 15.94
C LEU A 359 9.84 -4.77 16.57
N THR A 360 11.02 -5.03 16.05
CA THR A 360 12.19 -4.18 16.27
C THR A 360 12.09 -2.90 15.42
N PRO A 361 12.83 -1.83 15.74
CA PRO A 361 12.91 -0.65 14.86
C PRO A 361 13.35 -0.98 13.42
N ASN A 362 14.21 -2.00 13.25
CA ASN A 362 14.66 -2.43 11.92
C ASN A 362 13.54 -3.13 11.14
N GLU A 363 12.76 -3.99 11.79
CA GLU A 363 11.58 -4.61 11.17
C GLU A 363 10.51 -3.58 10.85
N PHE A 364 10.32 -2.56 11.70
CA PHE A 364 9.43 -1.44 11.40
C PHE A 364 9.86 -0.73 10.10
N VAL A 365 11.13 -0.36 9.95
CA VAL A 365 11.67 0.21 8.71
C VAL A 365 11.47 -0.73 7.53
N ARG A 366 11.67 -2.02 7.74
CA ARG A 366 11.51 -3.04 6.70
C ARG A 366 10.09 -3.05 6.15
N VAL A 367 9.08 -3.12 7.03
CA VAL A 367 7.66 -3.26 6.60
C VAL A 367 6.99 -1.95 6.19
N THR A 368 7.52 -0.79 6.61
CA THR A 368 6.94 0.51 6.29
C THR A 368 7.61 1.22 5.10
N SER A 369 8.81 0.78 4.69
CA SER A 369 9.61 1.47 3.68
C SER A 369 10.39 0.52 2.77
N THR A 370 11.39 -0.20 3.31
CA THR A 370 12.38 -0.93 2.51
C THR A 370 11.77 -2.04 1.66
N ASN A 371 10.87 -2.85 2.21
CA ASN A 371 10.25 -3.95 1.47
C ASN A 371 9.39 -3.44 0.31
N ALA A 372 8.62 -2.36 0.50
CA ALA A 372 7.87 -1.75 -0.59
C ALA A 372 8.81 -1.27 -1.71
N ALA A 373 9.94 -0.63 -1.35
CA ALA A 373 10.94 -0.21 -2.33
C ALA A 373 11.54 -1.38 -3.10
N GLN A 374 11.84 -2.50 -2.44
CA GLN A 374 12.38 -3.70 -3.06
C GLN A 374 11.36 -4.42 -3.95
N ILE A 375 10.14 -4.62 -3.44
CA ILE A 375 9.07 -5.33 -4.16
C ILE A 375 8.67 -4.57 -5.43
N PHE A 376 8.65 -3.22 -5.39
CA PHE A 376 8.30 -2.39 -6.54
C PHE A 376 9.51 -1.83 -7.29
N ASN A 377 10.71 -2.38 -7.01
CA ASN A 377 11.96 -2.18 -7.74
C ASN A 377 12.44 -0.73 -7.83
N ILE A 378 12.38 -0.01 -6.73
CA ILE A 378 12.92 1.35 -6.57
C ILE A 378 14.02 1.44 -5.51
N TYR A 379 14.38 0.33 -4.88
CA TYR A 379 15.50 0.21 -3.96
C TYR A 379 16.83 0.16 -4.74
N PRO A 380 17.93 0.80 -4.29
CA PRO A 380 18.10 1.56 -3.04
C PRO A 380 17.77 3.06 -3.15
N ARG A 381 17.29 3.53 -4.32
CA ARG A 381 16.94 4.93 -4.52
C ARG A 381 15.95 5.43 -3.45
N LYS A 382 14.95 4.61 -3.12
CA LYS A 382 13.97 4.79 -2.05
C LYS A 382 14.12 3.68 -1.01
N GLY A 383 13.65 3.90 0.21
CA GLY A 383 13.62 2.87 1.25
C GLY A 383 14.98 2.54 1.87
N SER A 384 15.98 3.40 1.71
CA SER A 384 17.33 3.25 2.29
C SER A 384 17.87 4.56 2.86
N VAL A 385 18.87 4.45 3.77
CA VAL A 385 19.72 5.56 4.22
C VAL A 385 21.13 5.25 3.75
N SER A 386 21.38 5.42 2.46
CA SER A 386 22.67 5.13 1.82
C SER A 386 23.08 6.26 0.90
N VAL A 387 24.40 6.44 0.73
CA VAL A 387 24.94 7.45 -0.19
C VAL A 387 24.43 7.20 -1.60
N GLY A 388 23.90 8.25 -2.23
CA GLY A 388 23.29 8.22 -3.56
C GLY A 388 21.77 7.96 -3.58
N ALA A 389 21.16 7.54 -2.47
CA ALA A 389 19.71 7.46 -2.34
C ALA A 389 19.08 8.86 -2.32
N ASP A 390 17.81 8.96 -2.70
CA ASP A 390 17.02 10.18 -2.54
C ASP A 390 17.00 10.57 -1.05
N ALA A 391 17.14 11.86 -0.76
CA ALA A 391 17.12 12.39 0.61
C ALA A 391 15.67 12.49 1.12
N ASP A 392 15.01 11.33 1.25
CA ASP A 392 13.67 11.14 1.78
C ASP A 392 13.79 10.41 3.11
N LEU A 393 13.75 11.18 4.20
CA LEU A 393 14.07 10.71 5.53
C LEU A 393 13.01 11.15 6.53
N VAL A 394 12.87 10.38 7.61
CA VAL A 394 12.12 10.79 8.79
C VAL A 394 13.01 10.76 10.03
N VAL A 395 13.00 11.84 10.78
CA VAL A 395 13.53 11.87 12.14
C VAL A 395 12.40 11.55 13.08
N TRP A 396 12.56 10.47 13.84
CA TRP A 396 11.50 9.84 14.61
C TRP A 396 11.78 9.97 16.10
N ASP A 397 10.90 10.67 16.81
CA ASP A 397 10.97 10.73 18.28
C ASP A 397 10.20 9.55 18.88
N PRO A 398 10.91 8.56 19.48
CA PRO A 398 10.27 7.38 20.06
C PRO A 398 9.48 7.66 21.34
N LYS A 399 9.59 8.87 21.91
CA LYS A 399 8.98 9.25 23.20
C LYS A 399 7.82 10.22 23.02
N ALA A 400 7.79 10.96 21.93
CA ALA A 400 6.70 11.90 21.66
C ALA A 400 5.37 11.14 21.56
N SER A 401 4.30 11.76 22.04
CA SER A 401 2.98 11.13 22.09
C SER A 401 1.91 12.11 21.65
N ARG A 402 0.87 11.59 20.99
CA ARG A 402 -0.35 12.35 20.66
C ARG A 402 -1.58 11.47 20.78
N THR A 403 -2.73 12.11 20.98
CA THR A 403 -4.03 11.46 20.77
C THR A 403 -4.51 11.76 19.37
N ILE A 404 -4.80 10.71 18.60
CA ILE A 404 -5.29 10.84 17.23
C ILE A 404 -6.72 11.38 17.22
N SER A 405 -6.98 12.36 16.37
CA SER A 405 -8.31 12.92 16.23
C SER A 405 -8.52 13.57 14.85
N ALA A 406 -9.72 13.41 14.31
CA ALA A 406 -10.15 14.11 13.10
C ALA A 406 -10.09 15.64 13.22
N LYS A 407 -10.08 16.18 14.45
CA LYS A 407 -9.95 17.62 14.70
C LYS A 407 -8.53 18.16 14.52
N THR A 408 -7.53 17.30 14.53
CA THR A 408 -6.10 17.68 14.54
C THR A 408 -5.29 17.05 13.41
N HIS A 409 -5.84 16.09 12.69
CA HIS A 409 -5.16 15.48 11.55
C HIS A 409 -5.17 16.42 10.32
N HIS A 410 -4.29 16.15 9.36
CA HIS A 410 -4.18 16.90 8.10
C HIS A 410 -4.98 16.25 6.96
N GLN A 411 -5.57 15.09 7.20
CA GLN A 411 -6.41 14.37 6.24
C GLN A 411 -7.71 15.13 5.99
N LYS A 412 -8.18 15.13 4.74
CA LYS A 412 -9.39 15.86 4.31
C LYS A 412 -10.64 14.97 4.41
N VAL A 413 -10.84 14.42 5.58
CA VAL A 413 -11.99 13.58 5.96
C VAL A 413 -12.47 13.99 7.36
N ASP A 414 -13.75 13.86 7.63
CA ASP A 414 -14.40 14.38 8.84
C ASP A 414 -14.46 13.38 10.00
N TYR A 415 -13.78 12.22 9.87
CA TYR A 415 -13.60 11.22 10.93
C TYR A 415 -12.18 10.63 10.87
N ASN A 416 -11.83 9.86 11.91
CA ASN A 416 -10.60 9.06 11.93
C ASN A 416 -10.92 7.69 12.51
N ILE A 417 -10.51 6.60 11.84
CA ILE A 417 -10.75 5.23 12.32
C ILE A 417 -9.95 4.89 13.60
N PHE A 418 -8.96 5.70 13.94
CA PHE A 418 -8.17 5.60 15.18
C PHE A 418 -8.55 6.70 16.20
N GLU A 419 -9.71 7.34 16.06
CA GLU A 419 -10.14 8.46 16.91
C GLU A 419 -10.02 8.13 18.39
N GLY A 420 -9.40 9.03 19.17
CA GLY A 420 -9.18 8.88 20.61
C GLY A 420 -8.02 7.96 20.99
N MET A 421 -7.36 7.28 20.03
CA MET A 421 -6.20 6.43 20.33
C MET A 421 -4.98 7.30 20.66
N THR A 422 -4.37 7.06 21.82
CA THR A 422 -3.10 7.70 22.18
C THR A 422 -1.94 6.83 21.71
N VAL A 423 -1.09 7.39 20.86
CA VAL A 423 0.08 6.73 20.30
C VAL A 423 1.37 7.40 20.77
N THR A 424 2.42 6.60 20.93
CA THR A 424 3.78 7.03 21.26
C THR A 424 4.70 6.66 20.11
N GLY A 425 5.59 7.58 19.74
CA GLY A 425 6.43 7.52 18.55
C GLY A 425 5.83 8.35 17.42
N LEU A 426 6.50 9.49 17.12
CA LEU A 426 6.03 10.45 16.13
C LEU A 426 7.18 10.93 15.26
N ALA A 427 6.87 11.32 14.03
CA ALA A 427 7.79 12.06 13.18
C ALA A 427 8.01 13.47 13.79
N SER A 428 9.20 13.78 14.28
CA SER A 428 9.59 15.14 14.64
C SER A 428 9.90 15.96 13.40
N HIS A 429 10.59 15.34 12.42
CA HIS A 429 10.89 15.97 11.14
C HIS A 429 10.68 14.96 10.00
N THR A 430 10.14 15.46 8.88
CA THR A 430 10.13 14.74 7.61
C THR A 430 10.90 15.54 6.58
N ILE A 431 11.83 14.88 5.93
CA ILE A 431 12.67 15.43 4.85
C ILE A 431 12.22 14.72 3.56
N SER A 432 11.80 15.52 2.57
CA SER A 432 11.47 15.04 1.25
C SER A 432 12.33 15.73 0.20
N GLN A 433 13.03 14.96 -0.62
CA GLN A 433 13.96 15.47 -1.64
C GLN A 433 15.00 16.44 -1.04
N GLY A 434 15.48 16.16 0.19
CA GLY A 434 16.43 17.00 0.90
C GLY A 434 15.87 18.30 1.46
N LYS A 435 14.56 18.49 1.46
CA LYS A 435 13.87 19.65 2.03
C LYS A 435 13.10 19.26 3.28
N LEU A 436 13.17 20.11 4.30
CA LEU A 436 12.41 19.94 5.52
C LEU A 436 10.95 20.34 5.25
N VAL A 437 10.05 19.35 5.22
CA VAL A 437 8.63 19.51 4.86
C VAL A 437 7.67 19.38 6.04
N TRP A 438 8.15 18.77 7.14
CA TRP A 438 7.45 18.67 8.40
C TRP A 438 8.41 18.93 9.54
N THR A 439 8.02 19.78 10.49
CA THR A 439 8.80 20.06 11.70
C THR A 439 7.85 20.32 12.86
N ASP A 440 7.88 19.47 13.88
CA ASP A 440 7.19 19.65 15.17
C ASP A 440 5.73 20.17 15.02
N GLY A 441 4.94 19.47 14.21
CA GLY A 441 3.52 19.81 14.02
C GLY A 441 3.25 20.84 12.94
N LYS A 442 4.24 21.28 12.16
CA LYS A 442 4.07 22.28 11.09
C LYS A 442 4.43 21.71 9.73
N LEU A 443 3.46 21.71 8.81
CA LEU A 443 3.69 21.40 7.40
C LEU A 443 4.28 22.61 6.66
N ASN A 444 5.33 22.35 5.89
CA ASN A 444 5.95 23.32 4.96
C ASN A 444 6.05 22.67 3.58
N VAL A 445 4.92 22.48 2.92
CA VAL A 445 4.80 21.78 1.65
C VAL A 445 4.44 22.74 0.53
N GLN A 446 4.92 22.43 -0.66
CA GLN A 446 4.59 23.16 -1.88
C GLN A 446 3.79 22.24 -2.83
N ARG A 447 2.67 22.74 -3.32
CA ARG A 447 1.86 22.06 -4.35
C ARG A 447 2.71 21.82 -5.60
N GLY A 448 2.71 20.58 -6.11
CA GLY A 448 3.49 20.17 -7.27
C GLY A 448 4.98 19.93 -7.00
N ALA A 449 5.42 19.87 -5.73
CA ALA A 449 6.81 19.54 -5.40
C ALA A 449 7.13 18.04 -5.51
N GLY A 450 6.12 17.18 -5.49
CA GLY A 450 6.28 15.73 -5.64
C GLY A 450 6.71 15.33 -7.05
N ARG A 451 7.50 14.29 -7.14
CA ARG A 451 8.00 13.74 -8.41
C ARG A 451 7.30 12.43 -8.72
N TYR A 452 6.97 12.21 -9.98
CA TYR A 452 6.62 10.88 -10.44
C TYR A 452 7.87 9.99 -10.45
N ILE A 453 7.78 8.85 -9.79
CA ILE A 453 8.86 7.86 -9.72
C ILE A 453 8.55 6.72 -10.69
N SER A 454 9.27 6.71 -11.81
CA SER A 454 9.25 5.60 -12.76
C SER A 454 9.86 4.36 -12.11
N ARG A 455 9.22 3.22 -12.28
CA ARG A 455 9.64 1.95 -11.70
C ARG A 455 10.05 0.97 -12.81
N PRO A 456 11.33 0.52 -12.83
CA PRO A 456 11.80 -0.43 -13.83
C PRO A 456 11.20 -1.83 -13.60
N THR A 457 11.21 -2.65 -14.64
CA THR A 457 10.84 -4.07 -14.58
C THR A 457 11.83 -4.89 -13.75
N PHE A 458 11.60 -6.19 -13.61
CA PHE A 458 12.35 -7.08 -12.71
C PHE A 458 13.27 -8.07 -13.45
N PRO A 459 14.31 -7.62 -14.17
CA PRO A 459 15.10 -8.50 -15.05
C PRO A 459 15.76 -9.67 -14.30
N SER A 460 16.27 -9.43 -13.09
CA SER A 460 16.91 -10.50 -12.29
C SER A 460 15.92 -11.56 -11.85
N VAL A 461 14.71 -11.14 -11.42
CA VAL A 461 13.64 -12.08 -11.02
C VAL A 461 13.21 -12.91 -12.22
N TYR A 462 12.95 -12.26 -13.35
CA TYR A 462 12.50 -12.96 -14.55
C TYR A 462 13.59 -13.79 -15.19
N GLY A 463 14.85 -13.39 -15.11
CA GLY A 463 15.99 -14.23 -15.49
C GLY A 463 16.00 -15.56 -14.72
N ALA A 464 15.81 -15.54 -13.41
CA ALA A 464 15.70 -16.74 -12.59
C ALA A 464 14.47 -17.59 -12.95
N LEU A 465 13.29 -16.98 -13.11
CA LEU A 465 12.06 -17.68 -13.49
C LEU A 465 12.16 -18.33 -14.87
N ASN A 466 12.76 -17.63 -15.85
CA ASN A 466 12.99 -18.18 -17.18
C ASN A 466 13.94 -19.39 -17.15
N ARG A 467 15.03 -19.28 -16.39
CA ARG A 467 15.97 -20.40 -16.22
C ARG A 467 15.29 -21.61 -15.58
N GLN A 468 14.45 -21.39 -14.58
CA GLN A 468 13.67 -22.47 -13.96
C GLN A 468 12.70 -23.12 -14.95
N ALA A 469 12.01 -22.33 -15.77
CA ALA A 469 11.12 -22.83 -16.81
C ALA A 469 11.83 -23.64 -17.87
N GLU A 470 13.03 -23.21 -18.32
CA GLU A 470 13.86 -23.96 -19.24
C GLU A 470 14.25 -25.34 -18.70
N LEU A 471 14.66 -25.42 -17.43
CA LEU A 471 15.03 -26.67 -16.77
C LEU A 471 13.85 -27.65 -16.64
N LYS A 472 12.64 -27.14 -16.52
CA LYS A 472 11.40 -27.91 -16.43
C LYS A 472 10.72 -28.17 -17.77
N ARG A 473 11.31 -27.69 -18.89
CA ARG A 473 10.70 -27.79 -20.21
C ARG A 473 10.49 -29.24 -20.60
N PRO A 474 9.27 -29.66 -20.97
CA PRO A 474 9.00 -31.03 -21.38
C PRO A 474 9.74 -31.35 -22.68
N ARG A 475 10.28 -32.56 -22.77
CA ARG A 475 10.88 -33.09 -24.01
C ARG A 475 9.76 -33.58 -24.92
N SER A 476 9.88 -33.29 -26.23
CA SER A 476 8.94 -33.89 -27.20
C SER A 476 9.16 -35.40 -27.26
N VAL A 477 8.09 -36.15 -27.23
CA VAL A 477 8.12 -37.62 -27.38
C VAL A 477 7.63 -37.93 -28.78
N GLN A 478 8.53 -38.57 -29.58
CA GLN A 478 8.12 -39.19 -30.84
C GLN A 478 7.34 -40.47 -30.53
N ARG A 479 6.09 -40.54 -30.97
CA ARG A 479 5.26 -41.74 -30.83
C ARG A 479 5.14 -42.40 -32.19
N GLU A 480 5.24 -43.73 -32.22
CA GLU A 480 4.93 -44.48 -33.41
C GLU A 480 3.46 -44.30 -33.76
N ALA A 481 3.17 -44.13 -35.06
CA ALA A 481 1.77 -44.07 -35.51
C ALA A 481 1.07 -45.36 -35.12
N VAL A 482 -0.07 -45.24 -34.45
CA VAL A 482 -0.95 -46.38 -34.22
C VAL A 482 -1.40 -46.89 -35.58
N ARG A 483 -0.96 -48.10 -35.96
CA ARG A 483 -1.35 -48.80 -37.21
C ARG A 483 -2.78 -49.25 -37.11
#